data_d56f21971dca3b2b65c8279f7f54c450
#
_entry.id   d56f21971dca3b2b65c8279f7f54c450
#
_cell.length_a   1.000
_cell.length_b   1.000
_cell.length_c   1.000
_cell.angle_alpha   90.00
_cell.angle_beta   90.00
_cell.angle_gamma   90.00
#
_symmetry.space_group_name_H-M   'P 1'
#
loop_
_entity.id
_entity.type
_entity.pdbx_description
1 polymer ?
#
loop_
_entity_poly.entity_id
_entity_poly.type
_entity_poly.pdbx_seq_one_letter_code
_entity_poly.pdbx_strand_id
1 'polypeptide(L)'
;MSDKKSISEFELLLIANHIIQEHDDYIEGMRATSVDEKDGVLVFKGEYFLDHNGLPTAQTTSVFNMFKYLAHHLSKEFTLDK
;
A
#
# COMPACT_ATOMS: atom_id res chain seq x y z
N MET A 1 -17.95 3.23 16.82
CA MET A 1 -16.73 2.49 17.11
C MET A 1 -16.42 1.51 16.00
N SER A 2 -15.32 1.66 15.35
CA SER A 2 -14.99 0.75 14.27
C SER A 2 -14.17 -0.40 14.81
N ASP A 3 -14.71 -1.61 14.66
CA ASP A 3 -13.99 -2.82 15.05
C ASP A 3 -13.11 -3.22 13.89
N LYS A 4 -11.87 -2.78 13.93
CA LYS A 4 -10.90 -3.19 12.92
C LYS A 4 -10.54 -4.66 13.12
N LYS A 5 -10.37 -5.37 12.02
CA LYS A 5 -9.91 -6.75 12.08
C LYS A 5 -8.39 -6.77 12.16
N SER A 6 -7.88 -7.60 13.07
CA SER A 6 -6.45 -7.86 13.15
C SER A 6 -6.06 -8.80 12.02
N ILE A 7 -5.02 -8.46 11.28
CA ILE A 7 -4.63 -9.21 10.09
C ILE A 7 -3.10 -9.27 10.00
N SER A 8 -2.57 -10.37 9.49
CA SER A 8 -1.12 -10.50 9.32
C SER A 8 -0.63 -9.64 8.17
N GLU A 9 0.66 -9.30 8.22
CA GLU A 9 1.28 -8.55 7.14
C GLU A 9 1.12 -9.26 5.80
N PHE A 10 1.34 -10.56 5.79
CA PHE A 10 1.23 -11.35 4.55
C PHE A 10 -0.18 -11.25 3.95
N GLU A 11 -1.19 -11.45 4.75
CA GLU A 11 -2.57 -11.39 4.27
C GLU A 11 -2.96 -9.99 3.83
N LEU A 12 -2.51 -8.99 4.59
CA LEU A 12 -2.81 -7.60 4.24
C LEU A 12 -2.16 -7.22 2.91
N LEU A 13 -0.94 -7.70 2.67
CA LEU A 13 -0.27 -7.43 1.39
C LEU A 13 -0.98 -8.13 0.23
N LEU A 14 -1.53 -9.33 0.45
CA LEU A 14 -2.31 -9.99 -0.58
C LEU A 14 -3.54 -9.15 -0.96
N ILE A 15 -4.25 -8.66 0.04
CA ILE A 15 -5.42 -7.81 -0.20
C ILE A 15 -5.02 -6.53 -0.90
N ALA A 16 -3.96 -5.88 -0.42
CA ALA A 16 -3.50 -4.61 -0.99
C ALA A 16 -3.09 -4.79 -2.45
N ASN A 17 -2.36 -5.84 -2.77
CA ASN A 17 -1.90 -6.08 -4.14
C ASN A 17 -3.06 -6.44 -5.06
N HIS A 18 -4.07 -7.11 -4.54
CA HIS A 18 -5.27 -7.38 -5.33
C HIS A 18 -5.98 -6.06 -5.70
N ILE A 19 -6.11 -5.16 -4.72
CA ILE A 19 -6.72 -3.85 -4.96
C ILE A 19 -5.90 -3.06 -5.99
N ILE A 20 -4.59 -3.07 -5.84
CA ILE A 20 -3.70 -2.38 -6.77
C ILE A 20 -3.92 -2.87 -8.20
N GLN A 21 -3.97 -4.19 -8.39
CA GLN A 21 -4.12 -4.77 -9.73
C GLN A 21 -5.47 -4.48 -10.36
N GLU A 22 -6.49 -4.28 -9.54
CA GLU A 22 -7.83 -3.97 -10.03
C GLU A 22 -8.09 -2.48 -10.17
N HIS A 23 -7.16 -1.65 -9.73
CA HIS A 23 -7.33 -0.20 -9.76
C HIS A 23 -7.05 0.34 -11.17
N ASP A 24 -7.81 1.36 -11.56
CA ASP A 24 -7.66 1.99 -12.88
C ASP A 24 -6.27 2.61 -13.08
N ASP A 25 -5.63 3.00 -12.00
CA ASP A 25 -4.31 3.63 -12.05
C ASP A 25 -3.16 2.63 -11.94
N TYR A 26 -3.46 1.34 -12.06
CA TYR A 26 -2.44 0.31 -11.97
C TYR A 26 -1.40 0.46 -13.09
N ILE A 27 -0.14 0.36 -12.71
CA ILE A 27 1.00 0.36 -13.63
C ILE A 27 1.66 -1.00 -13.50
N GLU A 28 2.00 -1.63 -14.62
CA GLU A 28 2.64 -2.94 -14.60
C GLU A 28 3.88 -2.92 -13.71
N GLY A 29 3.96 -3.88 -12.80
CA GLY A 29 5.04 -3.97 -11.83
C GLY A 29 4.76 -3.26 -10.51
N MET A 30 3.70 -2.49 -10.45
CA MET A 30 3.33 -1.79 -9.22
C MET A 30 2.84 -2.80 -8.18
N ARG A 31 3.43 -2.76 -6.98
CA ARG A 31 3.03 -3.67 -5.91
C ARG A 31 3.52 -3.17 -4.57
N ALA A 32 2.83 -3.57 -3.52
CA ALA A 32 3.26 -3.34 -2.16
C ALA A 32 4.06 -4.56 -1.70
N THR A 33 5.21 -4.32 -1.09
CA THR A 33 6.10 -5.40 -0.62
C THR A 33 6.17 -5.45 0.90
N SER A 34 5.80 -4.38 1.58
CA SER A 34 5.75 -4.37 3.04
C SER A 34 4.70 -3.38 3.51
N VAL A 35 4.27 -3.56 4.74
CA VAL A 35 3.31 -2.66 5.38
C VAL A 35 3.64 -2.57 6.87
N ASP A 36 3.51 -1.37 7.40
CA ASP A 36 3.65 -1.09 8.82
C ASP A 36 2.42 -0.38 9.30
N GLU A 37 2.26 -0.32 10.62
CA GLU A 37 1.18 0.47 11.21
C GLU A 37 1.78 1.48 12.14
N LYS A 38 1.36 2.74 12.00
CA LYS A 38 1.87 3.82 12.81
C LYS A 38 0.69 4.70 13.22
N ASP A 39 0.46 4.79 14.53
CA ASP A 39 -0.63 5.60 15.09
C ASP A 39 -1.99 5.27 14.47
N GLY A 40 -2.24 3.97 14.22
CA GLY A 40 -3.50 3.52 13.66
C GLY A 40 -3.61 3.67 12.16
N VAL A 41 -2.54 4.09 11.49
CA VAL A 41 -2.52 4.28 10.05
C VAL A 41 -1.56 3.29 9.41
N LEU A 42 -2.03 2.59 8.40
CA LEU A 42 -1.20 1.64 7.67
C LEU A 42 -0.30 2.40 6.70
N VAL A 43 0.97 2.00 6.63
CA VAL A 43 1.95 2.61 5.73
C VAL A 43 2.47 1.52 4.81
N PHE A 44 2.17 1.65 3.53
CA PHE A 44 2.59 0.67 2.53
C PHE A 44 3.87 1.12 1.85
N LYS A 45 4.74 0.16 1.55
CA LYS A 45 5.99 0.38 0.82
C LYS A 45 6.10 -0.67 -0.27
N GLY A 46 6.78 -0.32 -1.34
CA GLY A 46 6.96 -1.25 -2.44
C GLY A 46 7.87 -0.69 -3.52
N GLU A 47 7.63 -1.11 -4.75
CA GLU A 47 8.41 -0.64 -5.89
C GLU A 47 8.02 0.80 -6.23
N TYR A 48 8.99 1.70 -6.23
CA TYR A 48 8.75 3.12 -6.44
C TYR A 48 9.16 3.62 -7.82
N PHE A 49 9.73 2.76 -8.66
CA PHE A 49 10.11 3.13 -10.03
C PHE A 49 11.05 4.35 -10.07
N LEU A 50 12.01 4.35 -9.16
CA LEU A 50 13.01 5.41 -9.14
C LEU A 50 13.92 5.29 -10.37
N ASP A 51 14.48 6.43 -10.84
CA ASP A 51 15.41 6.38 -11.95
C ASP A 51 16.78 5.84 -11.48
N HIS A 52 17.73 5.77 -12.41
CA HIS A 52 19.05 5.20 -12.08
C HIS A 52 19.85 6.06 -11.10
N ASN A 53 19.45 7.29 -10.87
CA ASN A 53 20.05 8.18 -9.87
C ASN A 53 19.31 8.12 -8.53
N GLY A 54 18.28 7.27 -8.42
CA GLY A 54 17.48 7.17 -7.22
C GLY A 54 16.45 8.28 -7.07
N LEU A 55 16.16 9.01 -8.13
CA LEU A 55 15.21 10.13 -8.08
C LEU A 55 13.82 9.68 -8.52
N PRO A 56 12.77 10.33 -7.98
CA PRO A 56 11.40 10.00 -8.36
C PRO A 56 11.13 10.26 -9.84
N THR A 57 10.26 9.43 -10.40
CA THR A 57 9.77 9.59 -11.76
C THR A 57 8.27 9.90 -11.73
N ALA A 58 7.66 10.08 -12.89
CA ALA A 58 6.21 10.24 -12.95
C ALA A 58 5.50 9.01 -12.39
N GLN A 59 6.08 7.82 -12.60
CA GLN A 59 5.51 6.59 -12.05
C GLN A 59 5.60 6.55 -10.53
N THR A 60 6.65 7.14 -9.96
CA THR A 60 6.81 7.21 -8.50
C THR A 60 5.64 7.95 -7.86
N THR A 61 5.22 9.05 -8.48
CA THR A 61 4.07 9.82 -7.98
C THR A 61 2.80 8.96 -7.99
N SER A 62 2.61 8.18 -9.05
CA SER A 62 1.46 7.28 -9.13
C SER A 62 1.49 6.24 -8.02
N VAL A 63 2.68 5.72 -7.68
CA VAL A 63 2.82 4.75 -6.59
C VAL A 63 2.48 5.40 -5.25
N PHE A 64 2.97 6.60 -5.00
CA PHE A 64 2.64 7.30 -3.76
C PHE A 64 1.14 7.51 -3.62
N ASN A 65 0.48 7.92 -4.70
CA ASN A 65 -0.96 8.13 -4.67
C ASN A 65 -1.70 6.81 -4.42
N MET A 66 -1.25 5.73 -5.03
CA MET A 66 -1.84 4.41 -4.81
C MET A 66 -1.69 3.97 -3.35
N PHE A 67 -0.50 4.14 -2.78
CA PHE A 67 -0.25 3.74 -1.39
C PHE A 67 -1.03 4.61 -0.41
N LYS A 68 -1.22 5.89 -0.70
CA LYS A 68 -2.09 6.74 0.11
C LYS A 68 -3.53 6.25 0.06
N TYR A 69 -3.99 5.87 -1.11
CA TYR A 69 -5.34 5.31 -1.27
C TYR A 69 -5.50 4.04 -0.43
N LEU A 70 -4.51 3.13 -0.52
CA LEU A 70 -4.55 1.90 0.25
C LEU A 70 -4.56 2.18 1.76
N ALA A 71 -3.68 3.08 2.21
CA ALA A 71 -3.58 3.44 3.62
C ALA A 71 -4.92 3.98 4.12
N HIS A 72 -5.50 4.91 3.37
CA HIS A 72 -6.76 5.51 3.76
C HIS A 72 -7.88 4.48 3.78
N HIS A 73 -7.94 3.65 2.75
CA HIS A 73 -9.03 2.68 2.59
C HIS A 73 -8.92 1.52 3.58
N LEU A 74 -7.73 0.94 3.71
CA LEU A 74 -7.56 -0.26 4.52
C LEU A 74 -7.37 0.03 6.01
N SER A 75 -6.88 1.23 6.37
CA SER A 75 -6.74 1.60 7.78
C SER A 75 -8.08 1.67 8.51
N LYS A 76 -9.16 1.83 7.78
CA LYS A 76 -10.50 1.83 8.37
C LYS A 76 -10.98 0.45 8.74
N GLU A 77 -10.45 -0.59 8.09
CA GLU A 77 -10.96 -1.94 8.22
C GLU A 77 -10.01 -2.88 8.97
N PHE A 78 -8.72 -2.60 8.93
CA PHE A 78 -7.72 -3.54 9.45
C PHE A 78 -6.72 -2.87 10.37
N THR A 79 -6.22 -3.64 11.33
CA THR A 79 -5.05 -3.30 12.11
C THR A 79 -4.04 -4.43 11.92
N LEU A 80 -2.77 -4.07 11.91
CA LEU A 80 -1.71 -5.05 11.64
C LEU A 80 -1.46 -5.90 12.89
N ASP A 81 -1.53 -7.21 12.71
CA ASP A 81 -1.26 -8.17 13.77
C ASP A 81 0.25 -8.42 13.83
N LYS A 82 0.86 -8.08 14.94
CA LYS A 82 2.31 -8.24 15.13
C LYS A 82 2.62 -9.37 16.10
#